data_77c76fc300d1237abcf0f52045acaf5e
#
_entry.id   77c76fc300d1237abcf0f52045acaf5e
#
_cell.length_a   1.000
_cell.length_b   1.000
_cell.length_c   1.000
_cell.angle_alpha   90.00
_cell.angle_beta   90.00
_cell.angle_gamma   90.00
#
_symmetry.space_group_name_H-M   'P 1'
#
loop_
_entity.id
_entity.type
_entity.pdbx_description
1 polymer ?
#
loop_
_entity_poly.entity_id
_entity_poly.type
_entity_poly.pdbx_seq_one_letter_code
_entity_poly.pdbx_strand_id
1 'polypeptide(L)'
;LHMEMDGIIKIATDAAKLIRELSEPVIAKGMNLRYEYSPESFSGTEMDNAALICQKVIETIGATPENKIILNLPATVEGSMPNQYADQIEYFIRHLPSRDCAIISIHPHNDRGTGVATTEMALLAGAERVEGTLFGNGERTGNVDIVTVAMNMYTQGIDPHLDFSQINKIKEMYERCTKMVVPPRQPYAGQLVFTAFSGSHQDAINKGTQYMKESQSPYWEIPYLPIDPADVGREYEPIIRINSQSGKGGAAFVMQHNFGYDLPKVMHAEFGHIVQVETDKVGKELPAERVYELFKENYIDASYPYELLRHSFEETTGKDGRSHVKFCGTLRHTDTTFDVSGEGNGPIDAFFNAIHGQKMDRFTFVDYKEHAISDGSDSMAVAYIQLRDHDGNDVFGVGIDHNINLAPLRGILSAINRAWCARHHKQI
;
A
#
# COMPACT_ATOMS: atom_id res chain seq x y z
N LEU A 1 -11.45 16.45 45.53
CA LEU A 1 -10.70 17.15 46.61
C LEU A 1 -11.59 17.58 47.76
N HIS A 2 -12.93 17.62 47.64
CA HIS A 2 -13.86 18.15 48.64
C HIS A 2 -13.45 19.57 49.15
N MET A 3 -13.07 20.45 48.24
CA MET A 3 -12.62 21.82 48.51
C MET A 3 -13.52 22.81 47.78
N GLU A 4 -13.70 23.97 48.39
CA GLU A 4 -14.33 25.12 47.73
C GLU A 4 -13.38 25.71 46.67
N MET A 5 -13.90 26.48 45.72
CA MET A 5 -13.18 27.04 44.58
C MET A 5 -11.93 27.84 45.02
N ASP A 6 -12.01 28.62 46.06
CA ASP A 6 -10.86 29.38 46.60
C ASP A 6 -9.70 28.47 47.02
N GLY A 7 -10.01 27.31 47.59
CA GLY A 7 -9.00 26.32 47.95
C GLY A 7 -8.31 25.73 46.74
N ILE A 8 -9.07 25.45 45.65
CA ILE A 8 -8.54 24.92 44.38
C ILE A 8 -7.66 25.97 43.70
N ILE A 9 -8.11 27.22 43.63
CA ILE A 9 -7.32 28.34 43.09
C ILE A 9 -6.02 28.50 43.87
N LYS A 10 -6.08 28.42 45.23
CA LYS A 10 -4.91 28.51 46.07
C LYS A 10 -3.84 27.46 45.76
N ILE A 11 -4.23 26.21 45.49
CA ILE A 11 -3.28 25.14 45.09
C ILE A 11 -2.52 25.56 43.83
N ALA A 12 -3.24 25.99 42.78
CA ALA A 12 -2.63 26.40 41.53
C ALA A 12 -1.72 27.64 41.69
N THR A 13 -2.17 28.65 42.41
CA THR A 13 -1.41 29.91 42.60
C THR A 13 -0.21 29.73 43.53
N ASP A 14 -0.28 28.91 44.58
CA ASP A 14 0.87 28.58 45.43
C ASP A 14 1.95 27.84 44.63
N ALA A 15 1.56 26.88 43.80
CA ALA A 15 2.48 26.18 42.90
C ALA A 15 3.10 27.11 41.85
N ALA A 16 2.30 27.96 41.22
CA ALA A 16 2.76 28.97 40.28
C ALA A 16 3.78 29.94 40.89
N LYS A 17 3.52 30.40 42.10
CA LYS A 17 4.42 31.26 42.87
C LYS A 17 5.76 30.57 43.15
N LEU A 18 5.72 29.33 43.64
CA LEU A 18 6.93 28.55 43.93
C LEU A 18 7.76 28.34 42.67
N ILE A 19 7.14 27.96 41.56
CA ILE A 19 7.84 27.72 40.27
C ILE A 19 8.51 29.02 39.80
N ARG A 20 7.81 30.15 39.90
CA ARG A 20 8.36 31.45 39.55
C ARG A 20 9.58 31.78 40.44
N GLU A 21 9.49 31.67 41.77
CA GLU A 21 10.60 31.90 42.69
C GLU A 21 11.82 31.02 42.38
N LEU A 22 11.62 29.76 42.09
CA LEU A 22 12.70 28.80 41.77
C LEU A 22 13.34 29.06 40.39
N SER A 23 12.61 29.63 39.44
CA SER A 23 13.09 29.90 38.08
C SER A 23 13.79 31.25 37.93
N GLU A 24 13.51 32.24 38.78
CA GLU A 24 14.14 33.58 38.73
C GLU A 24 15.68 33.54 38.66
N PRO A 25 16.39 32.72 39.48
CA PRO A 25 17.85 32.67 39.42
C PRO A 25 18.39 32.06 38.12
N VAL A 26 17.61 31.24 37.46
CA VAL A 26 17.99 30.57 36.19
C VAL A 26 17.75 31.54 35.02
N ILE A 27 16.65 32.27 35.04
CA ILE A 27 16.34 33.32 34.07
C ILE A 27 17.40 34.44 34.16
N ALA A 28 17.79 34.85 35.40
CA ALA A 28 18.84 35.85 35.61
C ALA A 28 20.21 35.44 35.02
N LYS A 29 20.46 34.16 34.82
CA LYS A 29 21.64 33.61 34.13
C LYS A 29 21.51 33.56 32.60
N GLY A 30 20.43 34.09 32.04
CA GLY A 30 20.19 34.20 30.60
C GLY A 30 19.45 32.99 29.99
N MET A 31 18.84 32.12 30.83
CA MET A 31 18.00 31.04 30.29
C MET A 31 16.68 31.60 29.79
N ASN A 32 16.31 31.26 28.55
CA ASN A 32 14.99 31.55 28.01
C ASN A 32 14.01 30.47 28.50
N LEU A 33 13.14 30.83 29.41
CA LEU A 33 12.18 29.93 30.04
C LEU A 33 10.76 30.43 29.78
N ARG A 34 9.87 29.51 29.38
CA ARG A 34 8.44 29.80 29.23
C ARG A 34 7.65 28.91 30.17
N TYR A 35 6.71 29.52 30.89
CA TYR A 35 5.83 28.82 31.81
C TYR A 35 4.68 28.17 31.06
N GLU A 36 4.26 27.02 31.52
CA GLU A 36 3.06 26.31 31.07
C GLU A 36 2.20 25.94 32.29
N TYR A 37 0.90 26.09 32.14
CA TYR A 37 -0.10 25.63 33.12
C TYR A 37 -1.14 24.78 32.42
N SER A 38 -1.35 23.55 32.93
CA SER A 38 -2.35 22.60 32.44
C SER A 38 -3.42 22.37 33.52
N PRO A 39 -4.61 22.97 33.44
CA PRO A 39 -5.73 22.61 34.29
C PRO A 39 -6.27 21.24 33.91
N GLU A 40 -5.85 20.20 34.63
CA GLU A 40 -6.29 18.84 34.38
C GLU A 40 -7.82 18.73 34.38
N SER A 41 -8.40 17.90 33.54
CA SER A 41 -9.84 17.74 33.32
C SER A 41 -10.54 19.01 32.83
N PHE A 42 -9.85 19.87 32.06
CA PHE A 42 -10.44 21.09 31.51
C PHE A 42 -11.78 20.84 30.82
N SER A 43 -11.88 19.84 29.96
CA SER A 43 -13.12 19.52 29.22
C SER A 43 -14.28 19.06 30.10
N GLY A 44 -14.02 18.67 31.35
CA GLY A 44 -15.01 18.30 32.36
C GLY A 44 -15.24 19.37 33.45
N THR A 45 -14.63 20.54 33.30
CA THR A 45 -14.74 21.64 34.25
C THR A 45 -15.69 22.70 33.72
N GLU A 46 -16.45 23.36 34.60
CA GLU A 46 -17.27 24.53 34.22
C GLU A 46 -16.37 25.64 33.65
N MET A 47 -16.71 26.13 32.47
CA MET A 47 -15.85 27.03 31.70
C MET A 47 -15.50 28.33 32.44
N ASP A 48 -16.42 28.91 33.23
CA ASP A 48 -16.15 30.09 34.03
C ASP A 48 -15.11 29.83 35.13
N ASN A 49 -15.15 28.64 35.75
CA ASN A 49 -14.17 28.22 36.75
C ASN A 49 -12.81 27.99 36.10
N ALA A 50 -12.78 27.36 34.92
CA ALA A 50 -11.54 27.15 34.15
C ALA A 50 -10.90 28.51 33.75
N ALA A 51 -11.68 29.48 33.29
CA ALA A 51 -11.19 30.81 32.96
C ALA A 51 -10.68 31.56 34.20
N LEU A 52 -11.39 31.46 35.31
CA LEU A 52 -11.00 32.11 36.57
C LEU A 52 -9.67 31.60 37.12
N ILE A 53 -9.48 30.25 37.18
CA ILE A 53 -8.23 29.68 37.71
C ILE A 53 -7.05 30.00 36.79
N CYS A 54 -7.22 29.92 35.47
CA CYS A 54 -6.19 30.30 34.51
C CYS A 54 -5.82 31.77 34.61
N GLN A 55 -6.81 32.67 34.78
CA GLN A 55 -6.56 34.09 35.02
C GLN A 55 -5.71 34.31 36.28
N LYS A 56 -6.01 33.64 37.38
CA LYS A 56 -5.25 33.75 38.63
C LYS A 56 -3.81 33.22 38.50
N VAL A 57 -3.60 32.19 37.68
CA VAL A 57 -2.25 31.70 37.38
C VAL A 57 -1.48 32.71 36.53
N ILE A 58 -2.10 33.31 35.50
CA ILE A 58 -1.48 34.37 34.68
C ILE A 58 -1.00 35.51 35.58
N GLU A 59 -1.88 36.02 36.47
CA GLU A 59 -1.58 37.09 37.40
C GLU A 59 -0.41 36.72 38.34
N THR A 60 -0.38 35.50 38.87
CA THR A 60 0.65 35.01 39.80
C THR A 60 2.01 34.84 39.12
N ILE A 61 2.04 34.29 37.91
CA ILE A 61 3.27 34.18 37.12
C ILE A 61 3.77 35.55 36.66
N GLY A 62 2.86 36.51 36.47
CA GLY A 62 3.17 37.81 35.92
C GLY A 62 3.43 37.78 34.42
N ALA A 63 2.68 36.97 33.70
CA ALA A 63 2.78 36.86 32.23
C ALA A 63 2.32 38.18 31.58
N THR A 64 2.96 38.53 30.47
CA THR A 64 2.67 39.76 29.70
C THR A 64 2.48 39.40 28.22
N PRO A 65 1.95 40.29 27.37
CA PRO A 65 1.86 40.06 25.95
C PRO A 65 3.22 39.76 25.28
N GLU A 66 4.33 40.26 25.80
CA GLU A 66 5.68 40.03 25.29
C GLU A 66 6.29 38.74 25.84
N ASN A 67 5.83 38.28 27.02
CA ASN A 67 6.27 37.04 27.65
C ASN A 67 5.06 36.22 28.10
N LYS A 68 4.42 35.57 27.11
CA LYS A 68 3.18 34.82 27.31
C LYS A 68 3.41 33.49 28.05
N ILE A 69 2.45 33.12 28.89
CA ILE A 69 2.34 31.75 29.42
C ILE A 69 1.61 30.87 28.44
N ILE A 70 1.93 29.57 28.41
CA ILE A 70 1.13 28.55 27.72
C ILE A 70 0.03 28.10 28.68
N LEU A 71 -1.22 28.19 28.24
CA LEU A 71 -2.36 27.55 28.89
C LEU A 71 -2.73 26.32 28.08
N ASN A 72 -2.40 25.15 28.60
CA ASN A 72 -2.64 23.88 27.94
C ASN A 72 -3.95 23.28 28.45
N LEU A 73 -4.95 23.20 27.59
CA LEU A 73 -6.34 22.88 27.91
C LEU A 73 -6.65 21.43 27.55
N PRO A 74 -6.45 20.43 28.44
CA PRO A 74 -6.56 19.05 28.06
C PRO A 74 -8.01 18.56 27.97
N ALA A 75 -8.30 17.81 26.90
CA ALA A 75 -9.38 16.84 26.92
C ALA A 75 -8.83 15.56 27.57
N THR A 76 -8.67 15.58 28.90
CA THR A 76 -8.03 14.52 29.70
C THR A 76 -8.67 13.16 29.45
N VAL A 77 -9.98 13.15 29.24
CA VAL A 77 -10.74 12.04 28.65
C VAL A 77 -11.57 12.66 27.53
N GLU A 78 -11.52 12.04 26.34
CA GLU A 78 -12.35 12.46 25.21
C GLU A 78 -13.82 12.08 25.46
N GLY A 79 -14.50 12.85 26.32
CA GLY A 79 -15.87 12.59 26.78
C GLY A 79 -16.97 13.20 25.91
N SER A 80 -16.62 14.13 25.02
CA SER A 80 -17.57 14.89 24.18
C SER A 80 -17.29 14.74 22.69
N MET A 81 -18.20 15.24 21.86
CA MET A 81 -17.97 15.33 20.41
C MET A 81 -16.93 16.43 20.10
N PRO A 82 -16.20 16.33 18.96
CA PRO A 82 -15.17 17.31 18.57
C PRO A 82 -15.65 18.77 18.56
N ASN A 83 -16.85 19.03 18.06
CA ASN A 83 -17.44 20.37 18.04
C ASN A 83 -17.69 20.92 19.44
N GLN A 84 -18.09 20.09 20.42
CA GLN A 84 -18.33 20.54 21.78
C GLN A 84 -17.02 20.98 22.45
N TYR A 85 -15.94 20.27 22.25
CA TYR A 85 -14.63 20.71 22.75
C TYR A 85 -14.17 21.99 22.05
N ALA A 86 -14.38 22.14 20.75
CA ALA A 86 -14.09 23.39 20.04
C ALA A 86 -14.91 24.58 20.59
N ASP A 87 -16.20 24.38 20.87
CA ASP A 87 -17.05 25.38 21.49
C ASP A 87 -16.52 25.79 22.89
N GLN A 88 -16.02 24.82 23.67
CA GLN A 88 -15.37 25.09 24.95
C GLN A 88 -14.11 25.95 24.81
N ILE A 89 -13.28 25.66 23.81
CA ILE A 89 -12.06 26.43 23.51
C ILE A 89 -12.43 27.86 23.06
N GLU A 90 -13.39 28.01 22.18
CA GLU A 90 -13.86 29.35 21.74
C GLU A 90 -14.44 30.16 22.92
N TYR A 91 -15.29 29.50 23.73
CA TYR A 91 -15.85 30.16 24.94
C TYR A 91 -14.74 30.59 25.88
N PHE A 92 -13.79 29.72 26.20
CA PHE A 92 -12.66 30.03 27.09
C PHE A 92 -11.84 31.21 26.56
N ILE A 93 -11.49 31.21 25.27
CA ILE A 93 -10.74 32.29 24.63
C ILE A 93 -11.48 33.66 24.79
N ARG A 94 -12.79 33.66 24.58
CA ARG A 94 -13.60 34.86 24.64
C ARG A 94 -13.81 35.41 26.09
N HIS A 95 -13.70 34.55 27.10
CA HIS A 95 -13.97 34.88 28.48
C HIS A 95 -12.71 34.96 29.36
N LEU A 96 -11.52 34.73 28.79
CA LEU A 96 -10.25 34.91 29.51
C LEU A 96 -9.84 36.39 29.48
N PRO A 97 -9.84 37.10 30.64
CA PRO A 97 -9.57 38.54 30.65
C PRO A 97 -8.20 38.93 30.11
N SER A 98 -7.16 38.15 30.46
CA SER A 98 -5.78 38.40 30.03
C SER A 98 -5.40 37.50 28.82
N ARG A 99 -6.29 37.39 27.85
CA ARG A 99 -6.07 36.54 26.65
C ARG A 99 -4.75 36.84 25.93
N ASP A 100 -4.37 38.10 25.87
CA ASP A 100 -3.15 38.55 25.19
C ASP A 100 -1.86 38.06 25.85
N CYS A 101 -1.93 37.69 27.15
CA CYS A 101 -0.81 37.15 27.91
C CYS A 101 -0.66 35.63 27.80
N ALA A 102 -1.49 34.95 27.00
CA ALA A 102 -1.51 33.51 26.92
C ALA A 102 -1.36 33.01 25.48
N ILE A 103 -0.69 31.85 25.31
CA ILE A 103 -0.76 30.99 24.15
C ILE A 103 -1.74 29.87 24.51
N ILE A 104 -2.78 29.68 23.71
CA ILE A 104 -3.76 28.64 23.94
C ILE A 104 -3.27 27.34 23.29
N SER A 105 -2.98 26.36 24.13
CA SER A 105 -2.55 25.04 23.76
C SER A 105 -3.65 24.04 24.06
N ILE A 106 -3.72 22.98 23.27
CA ILE A 106 -4.68 21.89 23.44
C ILE A 106 -3.95 20.56 23.56
N HIS A 107 -4.53 19.63 24.33
CA HIS A 107 -3.97 18.30 24.59
C HIS A 107 -5.10 17.25 24.56
N PRO A 108 -5.60 16.88 23.38
CA PRO A 108 -6.64 15.89 23.28
C PRO A 108 -6.12 14.46 23.45
N HIS A 109 -6.87 13.64 24.19
CA HIS A 109 -6.80 12.19 24.15
C HIS A 109 -7.69 11.63 23.01
N ASN A 110 -7.65 10.33 22.80
CA ASN A 110 -8.29 9.66 21.66
C ASN A 110 -9.28 8.55 22.09
N ASP A 111 -9.97 8.73 23.23
CA ASP A 111 -10.83 7.71 23.83
C ASP A 111 -12.03 7.31 22.94
N ARG A 112 -12.51 8.24 22.12
CA ARG A 112 -13.61 8.03 21.14
C ARG A 112 -13.10 7.75 19.72
N GLY A 113 -11.77 7.79 19.50
CA GLY A 113 -11.17 7.70 18.17
C GLY A 113 -11.33 8.97 17.32
N THR A 114 -11.66 10.10 17.93
CA THR A 114 -11.86 11.39 17.22
C THR A 114 -10.84 12.46 17.60
N GLY A 115 -9.74 12.10 18.26
CA GLY A 115 -8.73 13.03 18.75
C GLY A 115 -8.14 13.94 17.67
N VAL A 116 -7.94 13.46 16.44
CA VAL A 116 -7.50 14.27 15.30
C VAL A 116 -8.56 15.32 14.94
N ALA A 117 -9.82 14.91 14.75
CA ALA A 117 -10.91 15.82 14.43
C ALA A 117 -11.15 16.84 15.56
N THR A 118 -11.04 16.41 16.81
CA THR A 118 -11.10 17.30 18.00
C THR A 118 -10.02 18.36 17.94
N THR A 119 -8.80 18.00 17.58
CA THR A 119 -7.67 18.93 17.43
C THR A 119 -7.89 19.92 16.28
N GLU A 120 -8.28 19.44 15.11
CA GLU A 120 -8.54 20.30 13.94
C GLU A 120 -9.64 21.33 14.23
N MET A 121 -10.73 20.90 14.84
CA MET A 121 -11.82 21.83 15.20
C MET A 121 -11.43 22.81 16.29
N ALA A 122 -10.60 22.41 17.26
CA ALA A 122 -10.11 23.32 18.29
C ALA A 122 -9.12 24.37 17.73
N LEU A 123 -8.29 23.99 16.74
CA LEU A 123 -7.45 24.94 16.00
C LEU A 123 -8.31 25.96 15.24
N LEU A 124 -9.39 25.53 14.58
CA LEU A 124 -10.35 26.44 13.94
C LEU A 124 -11.06 27.35 14.94
N ALA A 125 -11.26 26.89 16.18
CA ALA A 125 -11.83 27.69 17.29
C ALA A 125 -10.85 28.67 17.93
N GLY A 126 -9.58 28.69 17.51
CA GLY A 126 -8.58 29.67 17.93
C GLY A 126 -7.47 29.16 18.84
N ALA A 127 -7.31 27.82 18.98
CA ALA A 127 -6.10 27.28 19.61
C ALA A 127 -4.87 27.55 18.72
N GLU A 128 -3.72 27.77 19.37
CA GLU A 128 -2.48 28.22 18.71
C GLU A 128 -1.37 27.14 18.77
N ARG A 129 -1.52 26.17 19.65
CA ARG A 129 -0.52 25.11 19.90
C ARG A 129 -1.21 23.77 20.18
N VAL A 130 -0.59 22.69 19.75
CA VAL A 130 -1.07 21.33 19.98
C VAL A 130 -0.03 20.52 20.74
N GLU A 131 -0.46 19.78 21.72
CA GLU A 131 0.29 18.70 22.34
C GLU A 131 -0.31 17.36 21.95
N GLY A 132 0.56 16.44 21.59
CA GLY A 132 0.23 15.07 21.22
C GLY A 132 1.48 14.23 21.21
N THR A 133 1.37 13.04 20.62
CA THR A 133 2.49 12.11 20.56
C THR A 133 2.65 11.56 19.15
N LEU A 134 3.84 11.06 18.84
CA LEU A 134 4.07 10.34 17.59
C LEU A 134 3.18 9.08 17.57
N PHE A 135 2.41 8.96 16.50
CA PHE A 135 1.51 7.83 16.24
C PHE A 135 0.46 7.58 17.33
N GLY A 136 0.13 8.62 18.12
CA GLY A 136 -0.93 8.54 19.10
C GLY A 136 -0.60 7.73 20.37
N ASN A 137 0.69 7.56 20.70
CA ASN A 137 1.08 6.86 21.93
C ASN A 137 0.56 7.59 23.19
N GLY A 138 0.27 6.85 24.25
CA GLY A 138 -0.19 7.42 25.51
C GLY A 138 -1.06 6.49 26.33
N GLU A 139 -1.67 7.02 27.37
CA GLU A 139 -2.56 6.27 28.24
C GLU A 139 -3.86 5.88 27.55
N ARG A 140 -4.47 4.76 27.96
CA ARG A 140 -5.72 4.21 27.45
C ARG A 140 -5.67 3.98 25.93
N THR A 141 -6.36 4.80 25.14
CA THR A 141 -6.37 4.77 23.67
C THR A 141 -5.31 5.68 23.05
N GLY A 142 -4.53 6.39 23.89
CA GLY A 142 -3.47 7.31 23.49
C GLY A 142 -3.89 8.77 23.42
N ASN A 143 -2.93 9.60 23.06
CA ASN A 143 -3.10 11.02 22.75
C ASN A 143 -3.45 11.21 21.27
N VAL A 144 -3.72 12.44 20.88
CA VAL A 144 -3.80 12.78 19.46
C VAL A 144 -2.47 12.45 18.75
N ASP A 145 -2.57 11.86 17.58
CA ASP A 145 -1.42 11.61 16.73
C ASP A 145 -0.98 12.88 16.01
N ILE A 146 0.14 13.47 16.45
CA ILE A 146 0.68 14.70 15.86
C ILE A 146 1.17 14.51 14.43
N VAL A 147 1.56 13.30 14.03
CA VAL A 147 1.93 13.00 12.63
C VAL A 147 0.71 13.19 11.73
N THR A 148 -0.42 12.60 12.11
CA THR A 148 -1.66 12.74 11.35
C THR A 148 -2.15 14.19 11.31
N VAL A 149 -2.16 14.90 12.44
CA VAL A 149 -2.58 16.31 12.47
C VAL A 149 -1.68 17.18 11.59
N ALA A 150 -0.37 17.04 11.70
CA ALA A 150 0.59 17.81 10.91
C ALA A 150 0.45 17.53 9.39
N MET A 151 0.30 16.27 9.01
CA MET A 151 0.13 15.91 7.60
C MET A 151 -1.23 16.35 7.05
N ASN A 152 -2.29 16.36 7.87
CA ASN A 152 -3.58 16.93 7.49
C ASN A 152 -3.47 18.44 7.25
N MET A 153 -2.73 19.18 8.08
CA MET A 153 -2.45 20.59 7.83
C MET A 153 -1.67 20.79 6.53
N TYR A 154 -0.62 19.99 6.32
CA TYR A 154 0.20 20.03 5.11
C TYR A 154 -0.64 19.85 3.85
N THR A 155 -1.58 18.89 3.83
CA THR A 155 -2.47 18.66 2.69
C THR A 155 -3.40 19.84 2.38
N GLN A 156 -3.59 20.76 3.33
CA GLN A 156 -4.36 21.99 3.16
C GLN A 156 -3.46 23.22 2.88
N GLY A 157 -2.16 23.00 2.62
CA GLY A 157 -1.19 24.04 2.34
C GLY A 157 -0.75 24.85 3.58
N ILE A 158 -0.94 24.30 4.78
CA ILE A 158 -0.51 24.91 6.05
C ILE A 158 0.76 24.21 6.52
N ASP A 159 1.86 24.96 6.65
CA ASP A 159 3.11 24.43 7.19
C ASP A 159 2.97 24.15 8.70
N PRO A 160 3.06 22.86 9.12
CA PRO A 160 3.00 22.50 10.53
C PRO A 160 4.30 22.79 11.30
N HIS A 161 5.35 23.29 10.64
CA HIS A 161 6.71 23.47 11.16
C HIS A 161 7.32 22.18 11.71
N LEU A 162 6.94 21.03 11.15
CA LEU A 162 7.44 19.69 11.47
C LEU A 162 7.88 18.99 10.16
N ASP A 163 8.98 18.29 10.24
CA ASP A 163 9.53 17.56 9.09
C ASP A 163 9.25 16.07 9.20
N PHE A 164 8.36 15.56 8.35
CA PHE A 164 8.04 14.15 8.18
C PHE A 164 8.54 13.57 6.83
N SER A 165 9.44 14.28 6.13
CA SER A 165 10.00 13.83 4.85
C SER A 165 10.76 12.50 4.93
N GLN A 166 11.00 11.97 6.13
CA GLN A 166 11.65 10.69 6.40
C GLN A 166 10.81 9.84 7.37
N ILE A 167 9.51 9.71 7.08
CA ILE A 167 8.56 9.10 8.02
C ILE A 167 8.93 7.69 8.46
N ASN A 168 9.55 6.90 7.58
CA ASN A 168 10.01 5.55 7.92
C ASN A 168 11.11 5.56 9.00
N LYS A 169 12.05 6.50 8.96
CA LYS A 169 13.09 6.63 9.99
C LYS A 169 12.48 7.06 11.34
N ILE A 170 11.49 7.95 11.32
CA ILE A 170 10.76 8.36 12.52
C ILE A 170 10.02 7.17 13.11
N LYS A 171 9.33 6.40 12.28
CA LYS A 171 8.66 5.16 12.67
C LYS A 171 9.62 4.15 13.30
N GLU A 172 10.74 3.85 12.65
CA GLU A 172 11.77 2.93 13.18
C GLU A 172 12.31 3.40 14.52
N MET A 173 12.57 4.70 14.68
CA MET A 173 13.00 5.29 15.93
C MET A 173 11.94 5.10 17.03
N TYR A 174 10.67 5.41 16.72
CA TYR A 174 9.54 5.25 17.62
C TYR A 174 9.41 3.77 18.07
N GLU A 175 9.37 2.82 17.14
CA GLU A 175 9.22 1.39 17.43
C GLU A 175 10.41 0.86 18.26
N ARG A 176 11.61 1.33 17.99
CA ARG A 176 12.81 0.99 18.77
C ARG A 176 12.74 1.50 20.20
N CYS A 177 12.28 2.74 20.41
CA CYS A 177 12.24 3.38 21.73
C CYS A 177 11.07 2.87 22.59
N THR A 178 9.89 2.73 21.99
CA THR A 178 8.66 2.37 22.72
C THR A 178 8.40 0.87 22.79
N LYS A 179 9.00 0.07 21.89
CA LYS A 179 8.72 -1.36 21.67
C LYS A 179 7.28 -1.61 21.18
N MET A 180 6.61 -0.59 20.68
CA MET A 180 5.27 -0.65 20.11
C MET A 180 5.36 -0.57 18.59
N VAL A 181 4.57 -1.39 17.89
CA VAL A 181 4.53 -1.41 16.42
C VAL A 181 3.50 -0.41 15.93
N VAL A 182 3.88 0.42 14.95
CA VAL A 182 2.95 1.32 14.27
C VAL A 182 1.97 0.49 13.42
N PRO A 183 0.65 0.64 13.59
CA PRO A 183 -0.33 -0.14 12.85
C PRO A 183 -0.14 -0.07 11.33
N PRO A 184 -0.32 -1.16 10.58
CA PRO A 184 -0.14 -1.16 9.11
C PRO A 184 -1.05 -0.17 8.36
N ARG A 185 -2.14 0.28 8.98
CA ARG A 185 -3.11 1.25 8.44
C ARG A 185 -3.05 2.62 9.12
N GLN A 186 -1.98 2.91 9.87
CA GLN A 186 -1.77 4.21 10.47
C GLN A 186 -1.72 5.27 9.36
N PRO A 187 -2.49 6.38 9.45
CA PRO A 187 -2.45 7.43 8.45
C PRO A 187 -1.00 7.87 8.15
N TYR A 188 -0.69 8.07 6.88
CA TYR A 188 0.62 8.47 6.32
C TYR A 188 1.81 7.54 6.60
N ALA A 189 1.86 6.87 7.74
CA ALA A 189 3.02 6.09 8.21
C ALA A 189 2.86 4.57 8.07
N GLY A 190 1.65 4.08 7.99
CA GLY A 190 1.35 2.64 7.93
C GLY A 190 1.88 1.99 6.66
N GLN A 191 2.27 0.73 6.74
CA GLN A 191 2.82 -0.01 5.60
C GLN A 191 1.85 -0.05 4.40
N LEU A 192 0.53 -0.02 4.64
CA LEU A 192 -0.49 -0.22 3.62
C LEU A 192 -1.11 1.08 3.07
N VAL A 193 -0.68 2.26 3.55
CA VAL A 193 -1.38 3.52 3.22
C VAL A 193 -1.15 4.02 1.80
N PHE A 194 -0.03 3.65 1.17
CA PHE A 194 0.27 3.98 -0.23
C PHE A 194 0.20 2.76 -1.14
N THR A 195 -0.74 1.86 -0.86
CA THR A 195 -0.93 0.62 -1.61
C THR A 195 -2.33 0.52 -2.16
N ALA A 196 -2.49 -0.10 -3.30
CA ALA A 196 -3.80 -0.42 -3.86
C ALA A 196 -3.89 -1.92 -4.14
N PHE A 197 -4.98 -2.55 -3.70
CA PHE A 197 -5.19 -3.99 -3.85
C PHE A 197 -6.02 -4.34 -5.09
N SER A 198 -6.88 -3.44 -5.54
CA SER A 198 -7.74 -3.64 -6.71
C SER A 198 -6.99 -3.28 -7.99
N GLY A 199 -7.04 -4.14 -9.01
CA GLY A 199 -6.44 -3.85 -10.31
C GLY A 199 -7.01 -2.59 -10.99
N SER A 200 -8.30 -2.26 -10.75
CA SER A 200 -8.90 -1.02 -11.25
C SER A 200 -8.34 0.23 -10.56
N HIS A 201 -8.03 0.14 -9.24
CA HIS A 201 -7.40 1.24 -8.52
C HIS A 201 -5.96 1.46 -8.98
N GLN A 202 -5.22 0.37 -9.20
CA GLN A 202 -3.84 0.42 -9.71
C GLN A 202 -3.78 1.04 -11.12
N ASP A 203 -4.70 0.64 -12.01
CA ASP A 203 -4.83 1.24 -13.35
C ASP A 203 -5.14 2.74 -13.27
N ALA A 204 -6.02 3.14 -12.36
CA ALA A 204 -6.35 4.55 -12.13
C ALA A 204 -5.15 5.34 -11.59
N ILE A 205 -4.37 4.79 -10.64
CA ILE A 205 -3.15 5.41 -10.12
C ILE A 205 -2.11 5.56 -11.24
N ASN A 206 -1.88 4.53 -12.04
CA ASN A 206 -0.94 4.57 -13.16
C ASN A 206 -1.33 5.64 -14.20
N LYS A 207 -2.62 5.71 -14.57
CA LYS A 207 -3.14 6.75 -15.47
C LYS A 207 -3.04 8.15 -14.87
N GLY A 208 -3.34 8.29 -13.58
CA GLY A 208 -3.21 9.56 -12.85
C GLY A 208 -1.74 10.01 -12.79
N THR A 209 -0.81 9.09 -12.52
CA THR A 209 0.64 9.38 -12.53
C THR A 209 1.12 9.84 -13.91
N GLN A 210 0.65 9.18 -14.97
CA GLN A 210 0.99 9.57 -16.33
C GLN A 210 0.43 10.96 -16.66
N TYR A 211 -0.85 11.21 -16.33
CA TYR A 211 -1.49 12.51 -16.53
C TYR A 211 -0.76 13.65 -15.79
N MET A 212 -0.37 13.43 -14.53
CA MET A 212 0.40 14.40 -13.74
C MET A 212 1.73 14.76 -14.41
N LYS A 213 2.46 13.78 -14.96
CA LYS A 213 3.72 14.00 -15.68
C LYS A 213 3.51 14.83 -16.97
N GLU A 214 2.40 14.62 -17.67
CA GLU A 214 2.09 15.30 -18.93
C GLU A 214 1.51 16.71 -18.70
N SER A 215 0.59 16.87 -17.73
CA SER A 215 -0.10 18.13 -17.45
C SER A 215 0.75 19.13 -16.68
N GLN A 216 1.77 18.66 -15.94
CA GLN A 216 2.56 19.47 -15.00
C GLN A 216 1.67 20.24 -14.01
N SER A 217 0.56 19.63 -13.58
CA SER A 217 -0.37 20.21 -12.60
C SER A 217 0.39 20.55 -11.30
N PRO A 218 0.19 21.75 -10.72
CA PRO A 218 0.76 22.10 -9.42
C PRO A 218 0.02 21.44 -8.26
N TYR A 219 -1.10 20.76 -8.53
CA TYR A 219 -1.91 20.09 -7.54
C TYR A 219 -1.74 18.58 -7.64
N TRP A 220 -1.80 17.90 -6.48
CA TRP A 220 -1.80 16.46 -6.44
C TRP A 220 -3.19 15.92 -6.81
N GLU A 221 -3.29 15.22 -7.94
CA GLU A 221 -4.56 14.74 -8.51
C GLU A 221 -4.59 13.24 -8.80
N ILE A 222 -3.64 12.48 -8.22
CA ILE A 222 -3.60 11.02 -8.42
C ILE A 222 -4.72 10.36 -7.61
N PRO A 223 -5.64 9.62 -8.27
CA PRO A 223 -6.71 8.92 -7.59
C PRO A 223 -6.19 7.96 -6.51
N TYR A 224 -6.92 7.81 -5.41
CA TYR A 224 -6.64 6.90 -4.28
C TYR A 224 -5.38 7.20 -3.47
N LEU A 225 -4.60 8.21 -3.80
CA LEU A 225 -3.45 8.65 -3.02
C LEU A 225 -3.72 10.05 -2.45
N PRO A 226 -3.82 10.20 -1.12
CA PRO A 226 -4.20 11.48 -0.50
C PRO A 226 -3.11 12.55 -0.62
N ILE A 227 -1.86 12.14 -0.76
CA ILE A 227 -0.68 13.00 -0.96
C ILE A 227 0.32 12.30 -1.90
N ASP A 228 1.33 13.05 -2.36
CA ASP A 228 2.50 12.45 -2.97
C ASP A 228 3.27 11.63 -1.91
N PRO A 229 3.45 10.31 -2.08
CA PRO A 229 4.25 9.51 -1.18
C PRO A 229 5.68 10.06 -0.98
N ALA A 230 6.23 10.73 -1.99
CA ALA A 230 7.56 11.34 -1.93
C ALA A 230 7.66 12.45 -0.85
N ASP A 231 6.57 13.15 -0.53
CA ASP A 231 6.54 14.18 0.52
C ASP A 231 6.87 13.62 1.92
N VAL A 232 6.64 12.33 2.11
CA VAL A 232 6.98 11.62 3.36
C VAL A 232 8.15 10.64 3.18
N GLY A 233 8.91 10.76 2.06
CA GLY A 233 10.06 9.91 1.75
C GLY A 233 9.69 8.47 1.45
N ARG A 234 8.51 8.25 0.85
CA ARG A 234 8.00 6.95 0.40
C ARG A 234 7.74 6.94 -1.09
N GLU A 235 7.42 5.78 -1.59
CA GLU A 235 6.97 5.57 -2.97
C GLU A 235 5.61 4.88 -2.96
N TYR A 236 4.88 5.00 -4.07
CA TYR A 236 3.71 4.15 -4.28
C TYR A 236 4.19 2.71 -4.47
N GLU A 237 3.80 1.84 -3.56
CA GLU A 237 4.10 0.41 -3.61
C GLU A 237 2.86 -0.32 -4.12
N PRO A 238 2.88 -0.84 -5.34
CA PRO A 238 1.83 -1.74 -5.79
C PRO A 238 1.98 -3.07 -5.02
N ILE A 239 1.47 -3.14 -3.79
CA ILE A 239 1.41 -4.41 -3.06
C ILE A 239 0.27 -5.22 -3.65
N ILE A 240 0.64 -6.17 -4.48
CA ILE A 240 -0.31 -7.12 -5.02
C ILE A 240 -0.36 -8.32 -4.10
N ARG A 241 -1.25 -8.22 -3.13
CA ARG A 241 -1.71 -9.38 -2.37
C ARG A 241 -2.98 -9.87 -3.03
N ILE A 242 -2.94 -11.08 -3.54
CA ILE A 242 -4.10 -11.68 -4.17
C ILE A 242 -4.99 -12.24 -3.06
N ASN A 243 -6.16 -11.62 -2.91
CA ASN A 243 -7.25 -12.15 -2.10
C ASN A 243 -8.43 -12.52 -3.02
N SER A 244 -9.46 -13.15 -2.46
CA SER A 244 -10.69 -13.55 -3.18
C SER A 244 -11.40 -12.40 -3.92
N GLN A 245 -11.05 -11.15 -3.65
CA GLN A 245 -11.62 -9.94 -4.28
C GLN A 245 -10.72 -9.30 -5.34
N SER A 246 -9.52 -9.83 -5.55
CA SER A 246 -8.50 -9.22 -6.45
C SER A 246 -8.85 -9.27 -7.94
N GLY A 247 -9.93 -9.97 -8.32
CA GLY A 247 -10.44 -10.01 -9.69
C GLY A 247 -9.49 -10.67 -10.71
N LYS A 248 -9.97 -10.79 -11.95
CA LYS A 248 -9.27 -11.50 -13.05
C LYS A 248 -7.92 -10.88 -13.45
N GLY A 249 -7.67 -9.63 -13.13
CA GLY A 249 -6.43 -8.91 -13.48
C GLY A 249 -5.33 -9.00 -12.44
N GLY A 250 -5.66 -9.30 -11.17
CA GLY A 250 -4.69 -9.29 -10.07
C GLY A 250 -3.59 -10.33 -10.24
N ALA A 251 -3.94 -11.59 -10.57
CA ALA A 251 -2.97 -12.65 -10.79
C ALA A 251 -2.02 -12.35 -11.96
N ALA A 252 -2.54 -11.85 -13.07
CA ALA A 252 -1.74 -11.50 -14.25
C ALA A 252 -0.77 -10.34 -13.95
N PHE A 253 -1.20 -9.37 -13.16
CA PHE A 253 -0.33 -8.27 -12.75
C PHE A 253 0.81 -8.74 -11.84
N VAL A 254 0.56 -9.65 -10.87
CA VAL A 254 1.64 -10.27 -10.07
C VAL A 254 2.67 -10.93 -10.96
N MET A 255 2.21 -11.70 -11.93
CA MET A 255 3.09 -12.39 -12.86
C MET A 255 3.97 -11.41 -13.63
N GLN A 256 3.39 -10.32 -14.12
CA GLN A 256 4.12 -9.30 -14.87
C GLN A 256 5.11 -8.53 -13.99
N HIS A 257 4.65 -8.05 -12.84
CA HIS A 257 5.44 -7.14 -12.00
C HIS A 257 6.55 -7.86 -11.22
N ASN A 258 6.26 -9.03 -10.65
CA ASN A 258 7.23 -9.74 -9.81
C ASN A 258 8.13 -10.70 -10.57
N PHE A 259 7.64 -11.23 -11.70
CA PHE A 259 8.34 -12.31 -12.42
C PHE A 259 8.56 -12.04 -13.90
N GLY A 260 8.10 -10.92 -14.44
CA GLY A 260 8.32 -10.52 -15.83
C GLY A 260 7.42 -11.24 -16.86
N TYR A 261 6.39 -11.98 -16.44
CA TYR A 261 5.48 -12.70 -17.34
C TYR A 261 4.30 -11.84 -17.79
N ASP A 262 4.32 -11.34 -19.02
CA ASP A 262 3.23 -10.54 -19.60
C ASP A 262 2.15 -11.43 -20.25
N LEU A 263 1.25 -11.98 -19.42
CA LEU A 263 0.20 -12.90 -19.83
C LEU A 263 -0.75 -12.27 -20.87
N PRO A 264 -1.13 -12.98 -21.94
CA PRO A 264 -2.21 -12.55 -22.84
C PRO A 264 -3.51 -12.30 -22.06
N LYS A 265 -4.25 -11.24 -22.43
CA LYS A 265 -5.51 -10.88 -21.74
C LYS A 265 -6.54 -12.02 -21.70
N VAL A 266 -6.54 -12.86 -22.73
CA VAL A 266 -7.43 -14.04 -22.83
C VAL A 266 -7.14 -15.08 -21.74
N MET A 267 -5.90 -15.19 -21.24
CA MET A 267 -5.51 -16.09 -20.15
C MET A 267 -5.89 -15.57 -18.77
N HIS A 268 -6.11 -14.25 -18.61
CA HIS A 268 -6.35 -13.63 -17.30
C HIS A 268 -7.53 -14.25 -16.55
N ALA A 269 -8.59 -14.63 -17.27
CA ALA A 269 -9.79 -15.19 -16.66
C ALA A 269 -9.54 -16.60 -16.10
N GLU A 270 -8.87 -17.46 -16.87
CA GLU A 270 -8.57 -18.83 -16.47
C GLU A 270 -7.57 -18.85 -15.31
N PHE A 271 -6.45 -18.13 -15.45
CA PHE A 271 -5.44 -18.09 -14.40
C PHE A 271 -5.96 -17.43 -13.12
N GLY A 272 -6.74 -16.35 -13.26
CA GLY A 272 -7.40 -15.71 -12.12
C GLY A 272 -8.34 -16.66 -11.36
N HIS A 273 -9.04 -17.56 -12.08
CA HIS A 273 -9.88 -18.57 -11.45
C HIS A 273 -9.06 -19.63 -10.69
N ILE A 274 -7.93 -20.10 -11.26
CA ILE A 274 -7.02 -21.05 -10.58
C ILE A 274 -6.53 -20.47 -9.27
N VAL A 275 -6.08 -19.22 -9.30
CA VAL A 275 -5.59 -18.52 -8.10
C VAL A 275 -6.69 -18.29 -7.09
N GLN A 276 -7.92 -17.95 -7.53
CA GLN A 276 -9.06 -17.77 -6.65
C GLN A 276 -9.43 -19.07 -5.92
N VAL A 277 -9.49 -20.20 -6.61
CA VAL A 277 -9.78 -21.51 -6.01
C VAL A 277 -8.78 -21.85 -4.90
N GLU A 278 -7.49 -21.56 -5.12
CA GLU A 278 -6.47 -21.79 -4.10
C GLU A 278 -6.61 -20.82 -2.93
N THR A 279 -6.89 -19.55 -3.19
CA THR A 279 -7.13 -18.53 -2.16
C THR A 279 -8.32 -18.90 -1.27
N ASP A 280 -9.40 -19.39 -1.87
CA ASP A 280 -10.60 -19.81 -1.14
C ASP A 280 -10.32 -21.04 -0.25
N LYS A 281 -9.48 -21.98 -0.71
CA LYS A 281 -9.04 -23.14 0.10
C LYS A 281 -8.20 -22.72 1.31
N VAL A 282 -7.26 -21.82 1.11
CA VAL A 282 -6.32 -21.38 2.16
C VAL A 282 -7.00 -20.40 3.13
N GLY A 283 -8.03 -19.69 2.70
CA GLY A 283 -8.74 -18.67 3.49
C GLY A 283 -7.89 -17.46 3.86
N LYS A 284 -6.77 -17.26 3.18
CA LYS A 284 -5.79 -16.17 3.38
C LYS A 284 -5.27 -15.67 2.04
N GLU A 285 -4.67 -14.49 2.05
CA GLU A 285 -3.96 -13.94 0.88
C GLU A 285 -2.80 -14.86 0.47
N LEU A 286 -2.61 -15.02 -0.85
CA LEU A 286 -1.49 -15.78 -1.38
C LEU A 286 -0.28 -14.85 -1.63
N PRO A 287 0.94 -15.23 -1.21
CA PRO A 287 2.15 -14.53 -1.57
C PRO A 287 2.44 -14.67 -3.09
N ALA A 288 3.20 -13.74 -3.64
CA ALA A 288 3.54 -13.71 -5.06
C ALA A 288 4.21 -15.02 -5.52
N GLU A 289 5.07 -15.59 -4.70
CA GLU A 289 5.76 -16.87 -4.95
C GLU A 289 4.77 -18.01 -5.14
N ARG A 290 3.71 -18.08 -4.31
CA ARG A 290 2.68 -19.14 -4.45
C ARG A 290 1.86 -18.96 -5.73
N VAL A 291 1.61 -17.72 -6.13
CA VAL A 291 0.95 -17.42 -7.42
C VAL A 291 1.81 -17.90 -8.59
N TYR A 292 3.12 -17.67 -8.52
CA TYR A 292 4.07 -18.18 -9.52
C TYR A 292 4.14 -19.70 -9.54
N GLU A 293 4.17 -20.35 -8.38
CA GLU A 293 4.11 -21.83 -8.30
C GLU A 293 2.85 -22.37 -8.96
N LEU A 294 1.67 -21.78 -8.68
CA LEU A 294 0.42 -22.16 -9.33
C LEU A 294 0.48 -21.98 -10.86
N PHE A 295 1.10 -20.91 -11.32
CA PHE A 295 1.30 -20.70 -12.75
C PHE A 295 2.20 -21.78 -13.35
N LYS A 296 3.30 -22.10 -12.69
CA LYS A 296 4.25 -23.11 -13.09
C LYS A 296 3.63 -24.51 -13.14
N GLU A 297 2.97 -24.91 -12.04
CA GLU A 297 2.26 -26.20 -11.92
C GLU A 297 1.21 -26.37 -13.01
N ASN A 298 0.47 -25.32 -13.37
CA ASN A 298 -0.65 -25.42 -14.29
C ASN A 298 -0.27 -25.24 -15.77
N TYR A 299 0.79 -24.46 -16.08
CA TYR A 299 1.06 -24.09 -17.47
C TYR A 299 2.45 -24.46 -17.97
N ILE A 300 3.47 -24.53 -17.10
CA ILE A 300 4.87 -24.75 -17.51
C ILE A 300 5.27 -26.22 -17.35
N ASP A 301 5.01 -26.80 -16.19
CA ASP A 301 5.43 -28.15 -15.83
C ASP A 301 4.50 -29.25 -16.39
N ALA A 302 3.59 -28.88 -17.27
CA ALA A 302 2.66 -29.85 -17.94
C ALA A 302 3.37 -30.70 -18.96
N SER A 303 4.19 -31.66 -18.50
CA SER A 303 5.02 -32.53 -19.36
C SER A 303 4.45 -33.95 -19.64
N TYR A 304 3.26 -34.25 -19.13
CA TYR A 304 2.58 -35.55 -19.31
C TYR A 304 1.25 -35.34 -20.04
N PRO A 305 0.88 -36.23 -21.00
CA PRO A 305 1.56 -37.47 -21.39
C PRO A 305 2.64 -37.32 -22.49
N TYR A 306 2.75 -36.14 -23.13
CA TYR A 306 3.63 -35.93 -24.27
C TYR A 306 4.85 -35.11 -23.88
N GLU A 307 6.03 -35.53 -24.34
CA GLU A 307 7.30 -34.84 -24.15
C GLU A 307 8.15 -34.87 -25.42
N LEU A 308 8.78 -33.74 -25.76
CA LEU A 308 9.73 -33.62 -26.87
C LEU A 308 11.13 -34.05 -26.41
N LEU A 309 11.64 -35.17 -26.91
CA LEU A 309 12.94 -35.71 -26.51
C LEU A 309 14.08 -35.23 -27.42
N ARG A 310 13.83 -35.16 -28.72
CA ARG A 310 14.80 -34.72 -29.71
C ARG A 310 14.11 -33.92 -30.80
N HIS A 311 14.84 -32.98 -31.38
CA HIS A 311 14.35 -32.17 -32.49
C HIS A 311 15.48 -31.70 -33.38
N SER A 312 15.14 -31.40 -34.62
CA SER A 312 15.97 -30.70 -35.58
C SER A 312 15.10 -29.84 -36.50
N PHE A 313 15.63 -28.73 -36.95
CA PHE A 313 15.04 -27.90 -37.97
C PHE A 313 15.98 -27.85 -39.18
N GLU A 314 15.43 -27.97 -40.35
CA GLU A 314 16.11 -27.72 -41.62
C GLU A 314 15.38 -26.58 -42.32
N GLU A 315 16.06 -25.43 -42.44
CA GLU A 315 15.48 -24.24 -43.05
C GLU A 315 16.06 -24.07 -44.47
N THR A 316 15.16 -23.86 -45.41
CA THR A 316 15.52 -23.60 -46.81
C THR A 316 14.74 -22.40 -47.34
N THR A 317 15.38 -21.58 -48.18
CA THR A 317 14.69 -20.47 -48.84
C THR A 317 14.31 -20.86 -50.26
N GLY A 318 13.01 -20.84 -50.54
CA GLY A 318 12.49 -21.14 -51.88
C GLY A 318 12.87 -20.09 -52.91
N LYS A 319 12.73 -20.43 -54.20
CA LYS A 319 13.00 -19.50 -55.31
C LYS A 319 12.09 -18.25 -55.30
N ASP A 320 11.00 -18.31 -54.59
CA ASP A 320 10.04 -17.22 -54.36
C ASP A 320 10.42 -16.31 -53.17
N GLY A 321 11.59 -16.58 -52.51
CA GLY A 321 12.08 -15.83 -51.35
C GLY A 321 11.39 -16.20 -50.04
N ARG A 322 10.52 -17.21 -50.00
CA ARG A 322 9.85 -17.66 -48.79
C ARG A 322 10.70 -18.68 -48.02
N SER A 323 10.66 -18.60 -46.70
CA SER A 323 11.27 -19.63 -45.85
C SER A 323 10.39 -20.88 -45.82
N HIS A 324 11.04 -22.01 -45.92
CA HIS A 324 10.48 -23.34 -45.75
C HIS A 324 11.24 -24.04 -44.64
N VAL A 325 10.53 -24.43 -43.58
CA VAL A 325 11.11 -25.11 -42.42
C VAL A 325 10.57 -26.52 -42.37
N LYS A 326 11.48 -27.50 -42.30
CA LYS A 326 11.18 -28.89 -42.03
C LYS A 326 11.56 -29.20 -40.59
N PHE A 327 10.61 -29.67 -39.81
CA PHE A 327 10.80 -30.18 -38.47
C PHE A 327 10.90 -31.70 -38.50
N CYS A 328 11.89 -32.24 -37.75
CA CYS A 328 11.97 -33.66 -37.42
C CYS A 328 12.22 -33.81 -35.94
N GLY A 329 11.49 -34.67 -35.24
CA GLY A 329 11.63 -34.86 -33.82
C GLY A 329 11.17 -36.21 -33.32
N THR A 330 11.57 -36.54 -32.09
CA THR A 330 11.11 -37.74 -31.38
C THR A 330 10.29 -37.27 -30.16
N LEU A 331 9.05 -37.73 -30.11
CA LEU A 331 8.13 -37.51 -29.00
C LEU A 331 8.01 -38.75 -28.13
N ARG A 332 7.85 -38.57 -26.84
CA ARG A 332 7.42 -39.61 -25.91
C ARG A 332 5.94 -39.41 -25.59
N HIS A 333 5.18 -40.50 -25.64
CA HIS A 333 3.83 -40.58 -25.11
C HIS A 333 3.78 -41.66 -24.05
N THR A 334 3.68 -41.25 -22.79
CA THR A 334 3.81 -42.14 -21.63
C THR A 334 5.13 -42.96 -21.68
N ASP A 335 5.09 -44.22 -21.95
CA ASP A 335 6.22 -45.16 -22.03
C ASP A 335 6.70 -45.45 -23.44
N THR A 336 6.07 -44.90 -24.48
CA THR A 336 6.38 -45.17 -25.89
C THR A 336 6.95 -43.91 -26.56
N THR A 337 7.91 -44.14 -27.46
CA THR A 337 8.50 -43.06 -28.26
C THR A 337 8.14 -43.26 -29.75
N PHE A 338 7.96 -42.16 -30.48
CA PHE A 338 7.68 -42.16 -31.89
C PHE A 338 8.27 -40.90 -32.55
N ASP A 339 8.64 -41.06 -33.81
CA ASP A 339 9.19 -39.98 -34.61
C ASP A 339 8.07 -39.22 -35.34
N VAL A 340 8.23 -37.92 -35.42
CA VAL A 340 7.32 -36.98 -36.09
C VAL A 340 8.10 -36.09 -37.04
N SER A 341 7.50 -35.77 -38.19
CA SER A 341 8.05 -34.81 -39.13
C SER A 341 6.94 -33.99 -39.78
N GLY A 342 7.20 -32.73 -40.04
CA GLY A 342 6.27 -31.82 -40.69
C GLY A 342 6.99 -30.65 -41.34
N GLU A 343 6.34 -30.01 -42.29
CA GLU A 343 6.85 -28.86 -43.02
C GLU A 343 5.90 -27.69 -42.83
N GLY A 344 6.47 -26.48 -42.80
CA GLY A 344 5.71 -25.25 -42.61
C GLY A 344 6.48 -24.00 -43.03
N ASN A 345 5.85 -22.84 -42.85
CA ASN A 345 6.46 -21.56 -43.18
C ASN A 345 7.40 -21.04 -42.06
N GLY A 346 7.45 -21.71 -40.92
CA GLY A 346 8.30 -21.44 -39.79
C GLY A 346 8.34 -22.61 -38.81
N PRO A 347 9.18 -22.55 -37.75
CA PRO A 347 9.36 -23.62 -36.77
C PRO A 347 8.06 -24.06 -36.08
N ILE A 348 7.20 -23.12 -35.72
CA ILE A 348 5.91 -23.34 -35.03
C ILE A 348 4.97 -24.10 -35.97
N ASP A 349 4.80 -23.63 -37.21
CA ASP A 349 3.92 -24.23 -38.22
C ASP A 349 4.40 -25.64 -38.60
N ALA A 350 5.71 -25.82 -38.83
CA ALA A 350 6.30 -27.12 -39.14
C ALA A 350 6.09 -28.15 -38.01
N PHE A 351 6.26 -27.72 -36.74
CA PHE A 351 6.01 -28.58 -35.59
C PHE A 351 4.52 -28.90 -35.43
N PHE A 352 3.66 -27.90 -35.55
CA PHE A 352 2.21 -28.11 -35.45
C PHE A 352 1.69 -29.08 -36.51
N ASN A 353 2.18 -28.95 -37.75
CA ASN A 353 1.87 -29.88 -38.83
C ASN A 353 2.42 -31.29 -38.59
N ALA A 354 3.61 -31.42 -37.95
CA ALA A 354 4.18 -32.70 -37.58
C ALA A 354 3.32 -33.47 -36.58
N ILE A 355 2.78 -32.80 -35.57
CA ILE A 355 1.93 -33.43 -34.55
C ILE A 355 0.49 -33.63 -35.01
N HIS A 356 -0.01 -32.81 -35.91
CA HIS A 356 -1.36 -32.92 -36.47
C HIS A 356 -1.54 -34.19 -37.32
N GLY A 357 -0.47 -34.65 -37.96
CA GLY A 357 -0.45 -35.90 -38.72
C GLY A 357 -0.50 -37.20 -37.88
N GLN A 358 -0.35 -37.13 -36.55
CA GLN A 358 -0.09 -38.25 -35.65
C GLN A 358 -1.23 -38.64 -34.72
N LYS A 359 -2.46 -38.25 -34.94
CA LYS A 359 -3.60 -38.47 -34.01
C LYS A 359 -3.45 -37.81 -32.63
N MET A 360 -2.52 -36.90 -32.48
CA MET A 360 -2.34 -36.11 -31.23
C MET A 360 -3.39 -35.03 -31.09
N ASP A 361 -4.49 -35.31 -31.59
CA ASP A 361 -5.77 -34.67 -31.53
C ASP A 361 -5.92 -33.24 -32.10
N ARG A 362 -6.97 -33.08 -32.57
CA ARG A 362 -7.76 -32.11 -33.32
C ARG A 362 -7.81 -30.73 -32.66
N PHE A 363 -6.63 -30.13 -32.47
CA PHE A 363 -6.54 -28.75 -32.05
C PHE A 363 -6.41 -27.84 -33.27
N THR A 364 -7.00 -26.64 -33.15
CA THR A 364 -6.73 -25.54 -34.09
C THR A 364 -5.80 -24.57 -33.39
N PHE A 365 -4.74 -24.12 -34.06
CA PHE A 365 -3.88 -23.05 -33.56
C PHE A 365 -4.62 -21.73 -33.67
N VAL A 366 -4.78 -21.02 -32.55
CA VAL A 366 -5.57 -19.77 -32.48
C VAL A 366 -4.65 -18.57 -32.47
N ASP A 367 -3.73 -18.51 -31.50
CA ASP A 367 -2.86 -17.34 -31.30
C ASP A 367 -1.62 -17.71 -30.49
N TYR A 368 -0.57 -16.89 -30.57
CA TYR A 368 0.56 -16.95 -29.70
C TYR A 368 1.14 -15.57 -29.41
N LYS A 369 1.77 -15.44 -28.24
CA LYS A 369 2.55 -14.27 -27.84
C LYS A 369 3.86 -14.75 -27.25
N GLU A 370 4.95 -14.05 -27.53
CA GLU A 370 6.27 -14.38 -27.04
C GLU A 370 7.03 -13.11 -26.62
N HIS A 371 7.82 -13.22 -25.56
CA HIS A 371 8.73 -12.17 -25.13
C HIS A 371 9.88 -12.74 -24.30
N ALA A 372 10.94 -11.93 -24.10
CA ALA A 372 12.03 -12.26 -23.18
C ALA A 372 11.64 -11.96 -21.74
N ILE A 373 11.99 -12.86 -20.79
CA ILE A 373 11.76 -12.67 -19.35
C ILE A 373 13.02 -12.27 -18.57
N SER A 374 14.15 -12.12 -19.26
CA SER A 374 15.40 -11.64 -18.69
C SER A 374 16.17 -10.86 -19.76
N ASP A 375 17.10 -10.00 -19.33
CA ASP A 375 17.94 -9.19 -20.21
C ASP A 375 19.26 -9.90 -20.54
N GLY A 376 19.85 -9.57 -21.69
CA GLY A 376 21.17 -10.03 -22.11
C GLY A 376 21.15 -11.15 -23.15
N SER A 377 22.35 -11.61 -23.54
CA SER A 377 22.53 -12.62 -24.60
C SER A 377 22.13 -14.04 -24.17
N ASP A 378 21.96 -14.29 -22.87
CA ASP A 378 21.50 -15.55 -22.28
C ASP A 378 20.06 -15.46 -21.77
N SER A 379 19.28 -14.60 -22.40
CA SER A 379 17.88 -14.35 -22.07
C SER A 379 17.03 -15.59 -22.36
N MET A 380 16.04 -15.85 -21.49
CA MET A 380 15.02 -16.86 -21.72
C MET A 380 13.81 -16.26 -22.41
N ALA A 381 13.28 -16.94 -23.39
CA ALA A 381 12.02 -16.64 -24.04
C ALA A 381 10.87 -17.38 -23.35
N VAL A 382 9.75 -16.70 -23.19
CA VAL A 382 8.47 -17.30 -22.79
C VAL A 382 7.47 -17.16 -23.92
N ALA A 383 6.84 -18.27 -24.29
CA ALA A 383 5.80 -18.32 -25.29
C ALA A 383 4.48 -18.77 -24.68
N TYR A 384 3.42 -18.02 -24.92
CA TYR A 384 2.03 -18.31 -24.53
C TYR A 384 1.29 -18.79 -25.78
N ILE A 385 0.72 -19.97 -25.71
CA ILE A 385 0.04 -20.61 -26.83
C ILE A 385 -1.44 -20.73 -26.53
N GLN A 386 -2.28 -20.35 -27.49
CA GLN A 386 -3.71 -20.58 -27.46
C GLN A 386 -4.08 -21.59 -28.55
N LEU A 387 -4.59 -22.74 -28.15
CA LEU A 387 -5.18 -23.73 -29.00
C LEU A 387 -6.69 -23.80 -28.76
N ARG A 388 -7.44 -24.28 -29.76
CA ARG A 388 -8.87 -24.59 -29.63
C ARG A 388 -9.08 -26.08 -29.87
N ASP A 389 -9.75 -26.73 -28.94
CA ASP A 389 -10.08 -28.14 -29.07
C ASP A 389 -11.28 -28.37 -30.00
N HIS A 390 -11.61 -29.64 -30.26
CA HIS A 390 -12.72 -29.99 -31.14
C HIS A 390 -14.11 -29.65 -30.56
N ASP A 391 -14.22 -29.43 -29.27
CA ASP A 391 -15.46 -29.01 -28.60
C ASP A 391 -15.62 -27.47 -28.63
N GLY A 392 -14.63 -26.75 -29.20
CA GLY A 392 -14.63 -25.31 -29.31
C GLY A 392 -14.07 -24.58 -28.08
N ASN A 393 -13.49 -25.29 -27.11
CA ASN A 393 -12.89 -24.68 -25.93
C ASN A 393 -11.47 -24.21 -26.19
N ASP A 394 -11.13 -23.04 -25.69
CA ASP A 394 -9.77 -22.55 -25.74
C ASP A 394 -8.93 -23.22 -24.66
N VAL A 395 -7.71 -23.60 -25.01
CA VAL A 395 -6.73 -24.23 -24.12
C VAL A 395 -5.42 -23.47 -24.23
N PHE A 396 -4.84 -23.14 -23.07
CA PHE A 396 -3.60 -22.40 -23.02
C PHE A 396 -2.44 -23.27 -22.54
N GLY A 397 -1.25 -23.02 -23.08
CA GLY A 397 0.00 -23.61 -22.63
C GLY A 397 1.12 -22.58 -22.64
N VAL A 398 2.12 -22.78 -21.80
CA VAL A 398 3.27 -21.89 -21.72
C VAL A 398 4.55 -22.71 -21.84
N GLY A 399 5.44 -22.24 -22.69
CA GLY A 399 6.77 -22.82 -22.85
C GLY A 399 7.85 -21.80 -22.57
N ILE A 400 8.94 -22.26 -21.95
CA ILE A 400 10.11 -21.44 -21.63
C ILE A 400 11.35 -22.16 -22.14
N ASP A 401 12.20 -21.43 -22.84
CA ASP A 401 13.50 -21.92 -23.29
C ASP A 401 14.45 -20.77 -23.59
N HIS A 402 15.77 -21.02 -23.53
CA HIS A 402 16.77 -20.11 -24.07
C HIS A 402 16.71 -20.00 -25.61
N ASN A 403 16.18 -21.03 -26.27
CA ASN A 403 15.96 -21.01 -27.69
C ASN A 403 14.54 -20.55 -28.02
N ILE A 404 14.43 -19.40 -28.65
CA ILE A 404 13.17 -18.78 -29.08
C ILE A 404 12.31 -19.73 -29.95
N ASN A 405 12.92 -20.64 -30.72
CA ASN A 405 12.17 -21.60 -31.52
C ASN A 405 11.62 -22.76 -30.68
N LEU A 406 12.18 -23.04 -29.49
CA LEU A 406 11.73 -24.14 -28.63
C LEU A 406 10.66 -23.74 -27.64
N ALA A 407 10.70 -22.52 -27.17
CA ALA A 407 9.70 -22.02 -26.21
C ALA A 407 8.26 -22.21 -26.74
N PRO A 408 7.91 -21.83 -27.98
CA PRO A 408 6.59 -22.11 -28.54
C PRO A 408 6.24 -23.59 -28.64
N LEU A 409 7.19 -24.47 -29.02
CA LEU A 409 6.93 -25.90 -29.12
C LEU A 409 6.59 -26.54 -27.78
N ARG A 410 7.31 -26.12 -26.71
CA ARG A 410 6.99 -26.52 -25.34
C ARG A 410 5.61 -26.00 -24.91
N GLY A 411 5.26 -24.77 -25.29
CA GLY A 411 3.94 -24.20 -25.05
C GLY A 411 2.81 -24.98 -25.75
N ILE A 412 3.01 -25.42 -26.98
CA ILE A 412 2.05 -26.25 -27.69
C ILE A 412 1.85 -27.61 -26.98
N LEU A 413 2.94 -28.28 -26.60
CA LEU A 413 2.85 -29.54 -25.86
C LEU A 413 2.19 -29.33 -24.48
N SER A 414 2.53 -28.28 -23.78
CA SER A 414 1.87 -27.92 -22.52
C SER A 414 0.34 -27.80 -22.70
N ALA A 415 -0.12 -27.05 -23.69
CA ALA A 415 -1.56 -26.91 -23.97
C ALA A 415 -2.23 -28.25 -24.25
N ILE A 416 -1.61 -29.11 -25.09
CA ILE A 416 -2.12 -30.45 -25.41
C ILE A 416 -2.16 -31.34 -24.17
N ASN A 417 -1.10 -31.34 -23.36
CA ASN A 417 -1.00 -32.11 -22.13
C ASN A 417 -2.07 -31.70 -21.10
N ARG A 418 -2.28 -30.43 -20.94
CA ARG A 418 -3.34 -29.89 -20.06
C ARG A 418 -4.73 -30.35 -20.51
N ALA A 419 -5.04 -30.22 -21.79
CA ALA A 419 -6.29 -30.71 -22.36
C ALA A 419 -6.47 -32.20 -22.16
N TRP A 420 -5.41 -32.98 -22.34
CA TRP A 420 -5.44 -34.43 -22.13
C TRP A 420 -5.70 -34.79 -20.67
N CYS A 421 -4.98 -34.15 -19.71
CA CYS A 421 -5.16 -34.36 -18.27
C CYS A 421 -6.58 -34.02 -17.83
N ALA A 422 -7.12 -32.88 -18.29
CA ALA A 422 -8.49 -32.47 -17.98
C ALA A 422 -9.53 -33.51 -18.43
N ARG A 423 -9.39 -34.09 -19.64
CA ARG A 423 -10.31 -35.11 -20.14
C ARG A 423 -10.20 -36.44 -19.41
N HIS A 424 -9.03 -36.80 -18.89
CA HIS A 424 -8.79 -38.07 -18.21
C HIS A 424 -8.83 -37.98 -16.68
N HIS A 425 -9.29 -36.86 -16.13
CA HIS A 425 -9.35 -36.60 -14.69
C HIS A 425 -8.02 -36.86 -13.95
N LYS A 426 -6.91 -36.62 -14.62
CA LYS A 426 -5.56 -36.70 -14.03
C LYS A 426 -5.07 -35.34 -13.60
N GLN A 427 -4.30 -35.30 -12.52
CA GLN A 427 -3.56 -34.08 -12.16
C GLN A 427 -2.45 -33.85 -13.20
N ILE A 428 -2.21 -32.59 -13.51
CA ILE A 428 -1.16 -32.11 -14.41
C ILE A 428 0.21 -32.39 -13.83
#